data_3c1247359c6c4579d0c15ec9f5072783
#
_entry.id   3c1247359c6c4579d0c15ec9f5072783
#
_cell.length_a   1.000
_cell.length_b   1.000
_cell.length_c   1.000
_cell.angle_alpha   90.00
_cell.angle_beta   90.00
_cell.angle_gamma   90.00
#
_symmetry.space_group_name_H-M   'P 1'
#
loop_
_entity.id
_entity.type
_entity.pdbx_description
1 polymer ?
#
loop_
_entity_poly.entity_id
_entity_poly.type
_entity_poly.pdbx_seq_one_letter_code
_entity_poly.pdbx_strand_id
1 'polypeptide(L)'
;VKRAPKQEIINLIEMIYPIFAKDLHLKKKIIHQGDVADTIDILKNNGLLNEDGKGNILSPDENSPYFQNYIALSNLCEPSLKRFYIVMHTMWQSESTQKEDLNTRCKELAENLEEIEGWPYPEFSDKAKFNNFVYMMKETKFFKEDESGYLSASKITKRAKKLYEQFFDKDFLEFIDTRTS
;
A
#
# COMPACT_ATOMS: atom_id res chain seq x y z
N VAL A 1 14.06 -12.26 6.21
CA VAL A 1 14.29 -11.65 4.89
C VAL A 1 13.01 -11.80 4.08
N LYS A 2 12.34 -10.67 3.79
CA LYS A 2 11.16 -10.67 2.91
C LYS A 2 11.65 -10.89 1.47
N ARG A 3 10.95 -11.74 0.72
CA ARG A 3 11.26 -12.03 -0.69
C ARG A 3 9.98 -12.10 -1.51
N ALA A 4 10.05 -11.65 -2.76
CA ALA A 4 8.96 -11.78 -3.73
C ALA A 4 9.50 -11.92 -5.16
N PRO A 5 8.82 -12.64 -6.05
CA PRO A 5 9.19 -12.71 -7.46
C PRO A 5 9.24 -11.31 -8.09
N LYS A 6 10.30 -11.02 -8.86
CA LYS A 6 10.50 -9.70 -9.50
C LYS A 6 9.25 -9.28 -10.29
N GLN A 7 8.64 -10.20 -11.04
CA GLN A 7 7.47 -9.90 -11.86
C GLN A 7 6.22 -9.55 -11.03
N GLU A 8 6.05 -10.16 -9.85
CA GLU A 8 4.92 -9.82 -8.97
C GLU A 8 5.07 -8.42 -8.40
N ILE A 9 6.31 -8.02 -8.02
CA ILE A 9 6.61 -6.66 -7.56
C ILE A 9 6.31 -5.65 -8.68
N ILE A 10 6.77 -5.91 -9.91
CA ILE A 10 6.53 -5.05 -11.08
C ILE A 10 5.03 -4.87 -11.31
N ASN A 11 4.27 -5.95 -11.35
CA ASN A 11 2.82 -5.92 -11.59
C ASN A 11 2.08 -5.16 -10.47
N LEU A 12 2.51 -5.34 -9.22
CA LEU A 12 1.92 -4.65 -8.09
C LEU A 12 2.18 -3.15 -8.16
N ILE A 13 3.45 -2.75 -8.37
CA ILE A 13 3.82 -1.34 -8.45
C ILE A 13 3.09 -0.65 -9.60
N GLU A 14 3.05 -1.24 -10.79
CA GLU A 14 2.32 -0.67 -11.94
C GLU A 14 0.83 -0.43 -11.61
N MET A 15 0.21 -1.36 -10.91
CA MET A 15 -1.20 -1.29 -10.53
C MET A 15 -1.48 -0.16 -9.53
N ILE A 16 -0.62 0.01 -8.52
CA ILE A 16 -0.88 0.94 -7.40
C ILE A 16 -0.22 2.31 -7.59
N TYR A 17 0.78 2.41 -8.46
CA TYR A 17 1.57 3.64 -8.64
C TYR A 17 0.73 4.90 -8.89
N PRO A 18 -0.35 4.88 -9.71
CA PRO A 18 -1.16 6.07 -9.93
C PRO A 18 -1.77 6.64 -8.65
N ILE A 19 -2.11 5.77 -7.69
CA ILE A 19 -2.67 6.14 -6.39
C ILE A 19 -1.57 6.82 -5.56
N PHE A 20 -0.42 6.16 -5.43
CA PHE A 20 0.71 6.66 -4.64
C PHE A 20 1.36 7.90 -5.24
N ALA A 21 1.42 8.00 -6.56
CA ALA A 21 1.96 9.17 -7.25
C ALA A 21 1.21 10.46 -6.91
N LYS A 22 -0.07 10.36 -6.57
CA LYS A 22 -0.86 11.50 -6.09
C LYS A 22 -0.62 11.77 -4.62
N ASP A 23 -0.63 10.74 -3.77
CA ASP A 23 -0.41 10.90 -2.32
C ASP A 23 0.99 11.45 -2.02
N LEU A 24 2.01 10.93 -2.71
CA LEU A 24 3.40 11.35 -2.57
C LEU A 24 3.79 12.56 -3.46
N HIS A 25 2.84 13.19 -4.12
CA HIS A 25 3.05 14.36 -5.00
C HIS A 25 4.11 14.13 -6.09
N LEU A 26 4.24 12.91 -6.63
CA LEU A 26 5.22 12.59 -7.64
C LEU A 26 4.91 13.29 -8.98
N LYS A 27 5.95 13.75 -9.67
CA LYS A 27 5.82 14.42 -10.98
C LYS A 27 5.30 13.47 -12.06
N LYS A 28 5.85 12.26 -12.14
CA LYS A 28 5.41 11.22 -13.06
C LYS A 28 4.16 10.55 -12.48
N LYS A 29 3.04 10.59 -13.21
CA LYS A 29 1.76 10.06 -12.73
C LYS A 29 1.48 8.62 -13.17
N ILE A 30 2.18 8.15 -14.18
CA ILE A 30 2.08 6.80 -14.73
C ILE A 30 3.49 6.21 -14.79
N ILE A 31 3.61 4.94 -14.44
CA ILE A 31 4.86 4.18 -14.54
C ILE A 31 4.59 2.95 -15.43
N HIS A 32 5.59 2.54 -16.18
CA HIS A 32 5.51 1.33 -17.01
C HIS A 32 6.40 0.24 -16.41
N GLN A 33 6.14 -1.02 -16.76
CA GLN A 33 6.89 -2.17 -16.24
C GLN A 33 8.40 -2.04 -16.45
N GLY A 34 8.83 -1.49 -17.58
CA GLY A 34 10.24 -1.20 -17.85
C GLY A 34 10.85 -0.23 -16.83
N ASP A 35 10.16 0.88 -16.52
CA ASP A 35 10.62 1.86 -15.53
C ASP A 35 10.79 1.20 -14.14
N VAL A 36 9.87 0.31 -13.76
CA VAL A 36 9.93 -0.41 -12.48
C VAL A 36 11.09 -1.39 -12.48
N ALA A 37 11.27 -2.15 -13.57
CA ALA A 37 12.37 -3.10 -13.71
C ALA A 37 13.73 -2.40 -13.61
N ASP A 38 13.90 -1.28 -14.33
CA ASP A 38 15.11 -0.46 -14.29
C ASP A 38 15.37 0.09 -12.87
N THR A 39 14.31 0.55 -12.17
CA THR A 39 14.42 1.01 -10.78
C THR A 39 14.87 -0.11 -9.85
N ILE A 40 14.33 -1.33 -9.99
CA ILE A 40 14.77 -2.49 -9.21
C ILE A 40 16.25 -2.77 -9.47
N ASP A 41 16.68 -2.72 -10.72
CA ASP A 41 18.09 -2.98 -11.06
C ASP A 41 19.03 -1.87 -10.52
N ILE A 42 18.59 -0.60 -10.52
CA ILE A 42 19.31 0.50 -9.85
C ILE A 42 19.43 0.24 -8.34
N LEU A 43 18.34 -0.16 -7.67
CA LEU A 43 18.36 -0.45 -6.23
C LEU A 43 19.26 -1.65 -5.90
N LYS A 44 19.29 -2.68 -6.74
CA LYS A 44 20.21 -3.82 -6.62
C LYS A 44 21.66 -3.38 -6.76
N ASN A 45 21.97 -2.60 -7.80
CA ASN A 45 23.32 -2.10 -8.06
C ASN A 45 23.86 -1.21 -6.92
N ASN A 46 22.96 -0.58 -6.16
CA ASN A 46 23.29 0.22 -4.97
C ASN A 46 23.20 -0.57 -3.66
N GLY A 47 23.03 -1.89 -3.70
CA GLY A 47 23.00 -2.76 -2.52
C GLY A 47 21.75 -2.64 -1.65
N LEU A 48 20.72 -1.90 -2.12
CA LEU A 48 19.45 -1.71 -1.42
C LEU A 48 18.46 -2.86 -1.63
N LEU A 49 18.69 -3.68 -2.63
CA LEU A 49 17.98 -4.93 -2.89
C LEU A 49 18.97 -6.01 -3.30
N ASN A 50 18.60 -7.26 -3.08
CA ASN A 50 19.30 -8.43 -3.58
C ASN A 50 18.38 -9.24 -4.51
N GLU A 51 18.95 -10.18 -5.26
CA GLU A 51 18.20 -11.13 -6.08
C GLU A 51 18.78 -12.52 -5.85
N ASP A 52 17.91 -13.52 -5.64
CA ASP A 52 18.33 -14.92 -5.55
C ASP A 52 18.46 -15.56 -6.94
N GLY A 53 19.06 -16.76 -6.99
CA GLY A 53 19.23 -17.52 -8.24
C GLY A 53 17.91 -17.98 -8.91
N LYS A 54 16.75 -17.64 -8.32
CA LYS A 54 15.41 -17.95 -8.83
C LYS A 54 14.65 -16.72 -9.32
N GLY A 55 15.31 -15.55 -9.30
CA GLY A 55 14.69 -14.28 -9.73
C GLY A 55 13.77 -13.64 -8.71
N ASN A 56 13.88 -14.01 -7.42
CA ASN A 56 13.19 -13.32 -6.35
C ASN A 56 14.02 -12.13 -5.87
N ILE A 57 13.35 -11.03 -5.62
CA ILE A 57 13.94 -9.84 -5.01
C ILE A 57 13.85 -10.00 -3.49
N LEU A 58 14.95 -9.65 -2.81
CA LEU A 58 15.11 -9.75 -1.37
C LEU A 58 15.55 -8.41 -0.79
N SER A 59 15.18 -8.16 0.48
CA SER A 59 15.82 -7.11 1.26
C SER A 59 17.33 -7.39 1.45
N PRO A 60 18.16 -6.37 1.68
CA PRO A 60 19.55 -6.59 2.06
C PRO A 60 19.63 -7.34 3.39
N ASP A 61 20.76 -7.99 3.63
CA ASP A 61 21.07 -8.63 4.92
C ASP A 61 21.16 -7.56 6.03
N GLU A 62 20.76 -7.90 7.25
CA GLU A 62 20.77 -6.98 8.40
C GLU A 62 22.17 -6.47 8.74
N ASN A 63 23.20 -7.24 8.42
CA ASN A 63 24.59 -6.87 8.58
C ASN A 63 25.17 -6.09 7.39
N SER A 64 24.37 -5.88 6.33
CA SER A 64 24.78 -5.08 5.17
C SER A 64 24.95 -3.61 5.56
N PRO A 65 26.00 -2.91 5.07
CA PRO A 65 26.16 -1.47 5.27
C PRO A 65 25.02 -0.65 4.67
N TYR A 66 24.24 -1.23 3.78
CA TYR A 66 23.09 -0.59 3.12
C TYR A 66 21.75 -0.84 3.84
N PHE A 67 21.71 -1.69 4.88
CA PHE A 67 20.47 -2.08 5.55
C PHE A 67 19.75 -0.88 6.17
N GLN A 68 20.48 0.04 6.81
CA GLN A 68 19.89 1.24 7.40
C GLN A 68 19.26 2.17 6.35
N ASN A 69 19.88 2.30 5.19
CA ASN A 69 19.34 3.07 4.08
C ASN A 69 18.08 2.41 3.51
N TYR A 70 18.06 1.08 3.40
CA TYR A 70 16.88 0.31 3.01
C TYR A 70 15.71 0.55 3.98
N ILE A 71 15.96 0.46 5.30
CA ILE A 71 14.94 0.73 6.33
C ILE A 71 14.42 2.17 6.25
N ALA A 72 15.31 3.16 6.11
CA ALA A 72 14.91 4.55 5.98
C ALA A 72 13.99 4.79 4.76
N LEU A 73 14.32 4.21 3.61
CA LEU A 73 13.47 4.30 2.41
C LEU A 73 12.14 3.58 2.58
N SER A 74 12.13 2.42 3.25
CA SER A 74 10.90 1.68 3.55
C SER A 74 9.96 2.50 4.43
N ASN A 75 10.48 3.11 5.48
CA ASN A 75 9.71 3.94 6.42
C ASN A 75 9.07 5.17 5.75
N LEU A 76 9.67 5.72 4.71
CA LEU A 76 9.08 6.84 3.96
C LEU A 76 7.76 6.46 3.26
N CYS A 77 7.64 5.22 2.80
CA CYS A 77 6.46 4.76 2.06
C CYS A 77 5.44 4.04 2.95
N GLU A 78 5.85 3.56 4.10
CA GLU A 78 5.03 2.72 4.97
C GLU A 78 3.69 3.36 5.37
N PRO A 79 3.60 4.64 5.79
CA PRO A 79 2.32 5.25 6.13
C PRO A 79 1.32 5.26 4.97
N SER A 80 1.79 5.55 3.75
CA SER A 80 0.94 5.54 2.55
C SER A 80 0.50 4.12 2.20
N LEU A 81 1.38 3.12 2.32
CA LEU A 81 1.07 1.72 2.09
C LEU A 81 0.02 1.20 3.08
N LYS A 82 0.17 1.51 4.37
CA LYS A 82 -0.79 1.12 5.41
C LYS A 82 -2.15 1.82 5.22
N ARG A 83 -2.19 3.13 4.91
CA ARG A 83 -3.45 3.82 4.56
C ARG A 83 -4.16 3.19 3.37
N PHE A 84 -3.43 2.89 2.32
CA PHE A 84 -4.00 2.20 1.16
C PHE A 84 -4.61 0.86 1.55
N TYR A 85 -3.91 0.07 2.36
CA TYR A 85 -4.41 -1.21 2.83
C TYR A 85 -5.67 -1.07 3.70
N ILE A 86 -5.68 -0.10 4.63
CA ILE A 86 -6.86 0.20 5.47
C ILE A 86 -8.07 0.49 4.58
N VAL A 87 -7.95 1.39 3.60
CA VAL A 87 -9.07 1.74 2.69
C VAL A 87 -9.55 0.53 1.90
N MET A 88 -8.62 -0.25 1.36
CA MET A 88 -8.93 -1.44 0.57
C MET A 88 -9.61 -2.51 1.42
N HIS A 89 -9.12 -2.75 2.64
CA HIS A 89 -9.64 -3.76 3.56
C HIS A 89 -11.02 -3.36 4.09
N THR A 90 -11.19 -2.13 4.55
CA THR A 90 -12.48 -1.60 5.03
C THR A 90 -13.56 -1.67 3.95
N MET A 91 -13.22 -1.33 2.71
CA MET A 91 -14.12 -1.51 1.57
C MET A 91 -14.44 -2.98 1.31
N TRP A 92 -13.45 -3.87 1.48
CA TRP A 92 -13.62 -5.30 1.28
C TRP A 92 -14.62 -5.93 2.26
N GLN A 93 -14.59 -5.50 3.52
CA GLN A 93 -15.51 -5.97 4.57
C GLN A 93 -16.94 -5.43 4.37
N SER A 94 -17.11 -4.41 3.53
CA SER A 94 -18.41 -3.85 3.20
C SER A 94 -18.86 -4.38 1.84
N GLU A 95 -20.08 -4.88 1.71
CA GLU A 95 -20.64 -5.23 0.40
C GLU A 95 -20.79 -3.97 -0.46
N SER A 96 -21.32 -2.91 0.14
CA SER A 96 -21.33 -1.55 -0.40
C SER A 96 -21.38 -0.51 0.73
N THR A 97 -20.87 0.70 0.49
CA THR A 97 -20.85 1.75 1.51
C THR A 97 -20.84 3.14 0.86
N GLN A 98 -21.35 4.14 1.58
CA GLN A 98 -21.18 5.52 1.16
C GLN A 98 -19.74 5.99 1.39
N LYS A 99 -19.29 6.93 0.57
CA LYS A 99 -17.93 7.47 0.65
C LYS A 99 -17.60 8.03 2.05
N GLU A 100 -18.54 8.75 2.64
CA GLU A 100 -18.35 9.39 3.95
C GLU A 100 -18.20 8.36 5.07
N ASP A 101 -19.00 7.29 5.04
CA ASP A 101 -18.91 6.19 6.01
C ASP A 101 -17.59 5.44 5.88
N LEU A 102 -17.16 5.16 4.64
CA LEU A 102 -15.87 4.54 4.39
C LEU A 102 -14.73 5.38 4.97
N ASN A 103 -14.73 6.69 4.70
CA ASN A 103 -13.69 7.58 5.19
C ASN A 103 -13.67 7.68 6.72
N THR A 104 -14.83 7.68 7.36
CA THR A 104 -14.96 7.72 8.83
C THR A 104 -14.39 6.45 9.45
N ARG A 105 -14.78 5.28 8.93
CA ARG A 105 -14.26 3.99 9.41
C ARG A 105 -12.75 3.85 9.20
N CYS A 106 -12.23 4.29 8.05
CA CYS A 106 -10.79 4.28 7.79
C CYS A 106 -10.02 5.17 8.76
N LYS A 107 -10.55 6.37 9.06
CA LYS A 107 -9.97 7.28 10.04
C LYS A 107 -9.93 6.66 11.44
N GLU A 108 -11.05 6.11 11.91
CA GLU A 108 -11.14 5.46 13.23
C GLU A 108 -10.14 4.30 13.36
N LEU A 109 -10.00 3.46 12.33
CA LEU A 109 -9.00 2.41 12.31
C LEU A 109 -7.57 2.95 12.38
N ALA A 110 -7.28 4.04 11.67
CA ALA A 110 -5.98 4.66 11.68
C ALA A 110 -5.66 5.31 13.04
N GLU A 111 -6.63 5.98 13.67
CA GLU A 111 -6.50 6.54 15.03
C GLU A 111 -6.20 5.46 16.05
N ASN A 112 -6.93 4.34 16.02
CA ASN A 112 -6.67 3.20 16.89
C ASN A 112 -5.26 2.60 16.68
N LEU A 113 -4.78 2.56 15.44
CA LEU A 113 -3.44 2.07 15.12
C LEU A 113 -2.35 3.01 15.64
N GLU A 114 -2.55 4.33 15.50
CA GLU A 114 -1.64 5.34 16.04
C GLU A 114 -1.52 5.22 17.58
N GLU A 115 -2.64 5.00 18.29
CA GLU A 115 -2.65 4.84 19.75
C GLU A 115 -1.88 3.61 20.20
N ILE A 116 -1.98 2.50 19.48
CA ILE A 116 -1.34 1.22 19.84
C ILE A 116 0.14 1.20 19.49
N GLU A 117 0.49 1.63 18.28
CA GLU A 117 1.88 1.59 17.80
C GLU A 117 2.70 2.80 18.24
N GLY A 118 2.07 3.83 18.82
CA GLY A 118 2.75 5.07 19.21
C GLY A 118 3.40 5.78 18.01
N TRP A 119 2.78 5.73 16.86
CA TRP A 119 3.37 6.18 15.60
C TRP A 119 3.61 7.69 15.57
N PRO A 120 4.80 8.11 15.14
CA PRO A 120 5.17 9.52 15.12
C PRO A 120 4.65 10.26 13.87
N TYR A 121 3.61 9.76 13.21
CA TYR A 121 3.09 10.34 11.98
C TYR A 121 1.75 11.06 12.20
N PRO A 122 1.75 12.35 12.59
CA PRO A 122 0.53 13.09 12.96
C PRO A 122 -0.50 13.23 11.82
N GLU A 123 -0.11 12.91 10.58
CA GLU A 123 -1.00 12.95 9.40
C GLU A 123 -1.54 11.56 9.03
N PHE A 124 -1.25 10.52 9.80
CA PHE A 124 -1.62 9.15 9.39
C PHE A 124 -3.13 8.97 9.38
N SER A 125 -3.83 9.46 10.40
CA SER A 125 -5.30 9.42 10.52
C SER A 125 -6.01 10.61 9.85
N ASP A 126 -5.31 11.47 9.10
CA ASP A 126 -5.90 12.63 8.44
C ASP A 126 -7.00 12.20 7.43
N LYS A 127 -8.23 12.65 7.70
CA LYS A 127 -9.41 12.40 6.85
C LYS A 127 -9.21 12.86 5.40
N ALA A 128 -8.47 13.94 5.17
CA ALA A 128 -8.20 14.42 3.82
C ALA A 128 -7.33 13.45 3.01
N LYS A 129 -6.38 12.77 3.67
CA LYS A 129 -5.57 11.72 3.05
C LYS A 129 -6.43 10.53 2.65
N PHE A 130 -7.31 10.04 3.51
CA PHE A 130 -8.25 8.97 3.18
C PHE A 130 -9.20 9.35 2.04
N ASN A 131 -9.75 10.56 2.04
CA ASN A 131 -10.56 11.08 0.93
C ASN A 131 -9.81 11.02 -0.41
N ASN A 132 -8.53 11.37 -0.43
CA ASN A 132 -7.70 11.30 -1.62
C ASN A 132 -7.50 9.85 -2.08
N PHE A 133 -7.23 8.91 -1.18
CA PHE A 133 -7.11 7.50 -1.51
C PHE A 133 -8.41 6.93 -2.08
N VAL A 134 -9.54 7.16 -1.43
CA VAL A 134 -10.87 6.72 -1.91
C VAL A 134 -11.14 7.28 -3.31
N TYR A 135 -10.89 8.58 -3.52
CA TYR A 135 -11.05 9.20 -4.83
C TYR A 135 -10.17 8.51 -5.90
N MET A 136 -8.88 8.32 -5.61
CA MET A 136 -7.98 7.67 -6.56
C MET A 136 -8.31 6.21 -6.82
N MET A 137 -8.76 5.48 -5.81
CA MET A 137 -9.21 4.09 -5.98
C MET A 137 -10.46 3.98 -6.85
N LYS A 138 -11.33 5.00 -6.83
CA LYS A 138 -12.46 5.10 -7.77
C LYS A 138 -11.96 5.38 -9.20
N GLU A 139 -11.12 6.40 -9.39
CA GLU A 139 -10.54 6.76 -10.70
C GLU A 139 -9.76 5.58 -11.34
N THR A 140 -9.05 4.82 -10.54
CA THR A 140 -8.26 3.66 -10.99
C THR A 140 -9.06 2.35 -11.02
N LYS A 141 -10.38 2.43 -10.82
CA LYS A 141 -11.34 1.30 -10.89
C LYS A 141 -11.12 0.20 -9.85
N PHE A 142 -10.41 0.50 -8.77
CA PHE A 142 -10.41 -0.37 -7.59
C PHE A 142 -11.82 -0.42 -6.97
N PHE A 143 -12.51 0.72 -6.94
CA PHE A 143 -13.90 0.81 -6.52
C PHE A 143 -14.81 1.10 -7.70
N LYS A 144 -16.02 0.59 -7.59
CA LYS A 144 -17.15 0.92 -8.47
C LYS A 144 -18.13 1.77 -7.68
N GLU A 145 -18.73 2.75 -8.31
CA GLU A 145 -19.82 3.55 -7.77
C GLU A 145 -21.09 3.24 -8.55
N ASP A 146 -22.17 3.03 -7.86
CA ASP A 146 -23.49 2.85 -8.47
C ASP A 146 -24.22 4.20 -8.70
N GLU A 147 -25.40 4.13 -9.29
CA GLU A 147 -26.23 5.33 -9.58
C GLU A 147 -26.68 6.08 -8.32
N SER A 148 -26.68 5.43 -7.16
CA SER A 148 -27.03 6.00 -5.87
C SER A 148 -25.82 6.54 -5.10
N GLY A 149 -24.61 6.47 -5.68
CA GLY A 149 -23.36 6.94 -5.07
C GLY A 149 -22.72 5.98 -4.06
N TYR A 150 -23.20 4.72 -4.01
CA TYR A 150 -22.57 3.70 -3.18
C TYR A 150 -21.35 3.10 -3.84
N LEU A 151 -20.29 2.93 -3.06
CA LEU A 151 -19.03 2.33 -3.48
C LEU A 151 -19.04 0.83 -3.15
N SER A 152 -18.45 0.03 -4.04
CA SER A 152 -18.21 -1.39 -3.86
C SER A 152 -16.84 -1.81 -4.38
N ALA A 153 -16.25 -2.85 -3.80
CA ALA A 153 -14.96 -3.38 -4.21
C ALA A 153 -15.03 -4.07 -5.59
N SER A 154 -14.10 -3.74 -6.48
CA SER A 154 -13.99 -4.41 -7.77
C SER A 154 -13.17 -5.70 -7.68
N LYS A 155 -13.08 -6.44 -8.80
CA LYS A 155 -12.19 -7.61 -8.91
C LYS A 155 -10.69 -7.24 -8.75
N ILE A 156 -10.33 -6.00 -9.11
CA ILE A 156 -8.95 -5.49 -8.95
C ILE A 156 -8.61 -5.38 -7.47
N THR A 157 -9.53 -4.88 -6.66
CA THR A 157 -9.37 -4.77 -5.20
C THR A 157 -9.09 -6.14 -4.58
N LYS A 158 -9.84 -7.18 -4.99
CA LYS A 158 -9.63 -8.56 -4.53
C LYS A 158 -8.24 -9.07 -4.79
N ARG A 159 -7.76 -8.85 -6.01
CA ARG A 159 -6.41 -9.28 -6.42
C ARG A 159 -5.32 -8.50 -5.68
N ALA A 160 -5.49 -7.19 -5.56
CA ALA A 160 -4.56 -6.32 -4.87
C ALA A 160 -4.44 -6.69 -3.38
N LYS A 161 -5.56 -6.91 -2.67
CA LYS A 161 -5.58 -7.30 -1.25
C LYS A 161 -4.67 -8.50 -1.01
N LYS A 162 -4.88 -9.60 -1.74
CA LYS A 162 -4.10 -10.83 -1.58
C LYS A 162 -2.60 -10.64 -1.83
N LEU A 163 -2.22 -9.78 -2.79
CA LEU A 163 -0.81 -9.47 -3.04
C LEU A 163 -0.22 -8.59 -1.94
N TYR A 164 -1.02 -7.63 -1.44
CA TYR A 164 -0.57 -6.67 -0.44
C TYR A 164 -0.33 -7.29 0.93
N GLU A 165 -1.16 -8.25 1.35
CA GLU A 165 -1.03 -8.95 2.63
C GLU A 165 0.35 -9.58 2.83
N GLN A 166 1.04 -9.94 1.74
CA GLN A 166 2.39 -10.51 1.80
C GLN A 166 3.47 -9.51 2.26
N PHE A 167 3.20 -8.21 2.18
CA PHE A 167 4.17 -7.16 2.50
C PHE A 167 4.04 -6.61 3.92
N PHE A 168 2.95 -6.90 4.61
CA PHE A 168 2.74 -6.48 6.00
C PHE A 168 3.13 -7.58 6.98
N ASP A 169 3.45 -7.17 8.22
CA ASP A 169 3.61 -8.09 9.32
C ASP A 169 2.26 -8.63 9.79
N LYS A 170 2.32 -9.73 10.53
CA LYS A 170 1.09 -10.39 11.01
C LYS A 170 0.35 -9.54 12.03
N ASP A 171 1.05 -8.82 12.87
CA ASP A 171 0.45 -8.04 13.95
C ASP A 171 -0.43 -6.93 13.37
N PHE A 172 0.06 -6.24 12.32
CA PHE A 172 -0.73 -5.25 11.59
C PHE A 172 -1.97 -5.88 10.93
N LEU A 173 -1.82 -7.02 10.26
CA LEU A 173 -2.94 -7.68 9.59
C LEU A 173 -4.00 -8.16 10.59
N GLU A 174 -3.59 -8.79 11.69
CA GLU A 174 -4.48 -9.25 12.77
C GLU A 174 -5.20 -8.06 13.43
N PHE A 175 -4.50 -6.95 13.64
CA PHE A 175 -5.12 -5.72 14.16
C PHE A 175 -6.24 -5.24 13.24
N ILE A 176 -5.98 -5.12 11.93
CA ILE A 176 -6.97 -4.65 10.97
C ILE A 176 -8.16 -5.63 10.89
N ASP A 177 -7.92 -6.94 10.83
CA ASP A 177 -8.97 -7.95 10.74
C ASP A 177 -9.89 -7.94 11.97
N THR A 178 -9.35 -7.81 13.18
CA THR A 178 -10.13 -7.82 14.43
C THR A 178 -10.98 -6.57 14.65
N ARG A 179 -10.62 -5.44 14.07
CA ARG A 179 -11.32 -4.17 14.26
C ARG A 179 -12.33 -3.84 13.15
N THR A 180 -12.32 -4.60 12.08
CA THR A 180 -13.25 -4.43 10.96
C THR A 180 -14.36 -5.48 10.91
N SER A 181 -14.32 -6.49 11.80
CA SER A 181 -15.30 -7.59 11.91
C SER A 181 -16.59 -7.15 12.68
#